data_86e805b8b9baf12ccdf619a4c0ad0887
#
_entry.id   86e805b8b9baf12ccdf619a4c0ad0887
#
_cell.length_a   1.000
_cell.length_b   1.000
_cell.length_c   1.000
_cell.angle_alpha   90.00
_cell.angle_beta   90.00
_cell.angle_gamma   90.00
#
_symmetry.space_group_name_H-M   'P 1'
#
loop_
_entity.id
_entity.type
_entity.pdbx_description
1 polymer ?
#
loop_
_entity_poly.entity_id
_entity_poly.type
_entity_poly.pdbx_seq_one_letter_code
_entity_poly.pdbx_strand_id
1 'polypeptide(L)'
;MERLGIVVEAIRPRLGRLARAGIALRGVLSGHGMPASSEEVLRSMRARRVMARDVAEQAGRLGVGHVLHTGTLDLPACDLVRGVRHYLYCDHSWALAARHHVHAHRYTDKARRIFEDGEREALTGLSHVFTFGSYVRDNLISHYQLPPDRVTAVGSGMGSIEPWFGRKDYTRPQLLFVAKHLFKAKGGLLLLEAFALARRERPDLSLTIVGDERSRAFVHGHPGVVLRAHLPWAELQQIYRESTLLVQPMLNDPWGQVYLEAMVSRTPVVGLRRNALPELLDGGRHGFLVDDAEPAALARTIIDALADPARLEDMALAAQSHVIASYSWDRVAERIVFS
;
A
#
# COMPACT_ATOMS: atom_id res chain seq x y z
N MET A 1 3.96 19.67 6.27
CA MET A 1 4.56 20.04 7.58
C MET A 1 5.26 21.39 7.50
N GLU A 2 6.26 21.59 6.65
CA GLU A 2 6.96 22.87 6.52
C GLU A 2 6.02 24.05 6.21
N ARG A 3 5.02 23.86 5.33
CA ARG A 3 3.98 24.88 5.06
C ARG A 3 3.13 25.25 6.28
N LEU A 4 3.11 24.39 7.30
CA LEU A 4 2.45 24.62 8.59
C LEU A 4 3.42 25.19 9.65
N GLY A 5 4.61 25.61 9.25
CA GLY A 5 5.64 26.14 10.14
C GLY A 5 6.34 25.10 11.03
N ILE A 6 6.21 23.79 10.69
CA ILE A 6 6.82 22.70 11.45
C ILE A 6 8.11 22.30 10.77
N VAL A 7 9.22 22.42 11.50
CA VAL A 7 10.52 21.92 11.07
C VAL A 7 10.53 20.39 11.22
N VAL A 8 10.89 19.68 10.15
CA VAL A 8 10.92 18.21 10.11
C VAL A 8 12.34 17.75 9.82
N GLU A 9 12.86 16.90 10.71
CA GLU A 9 14.16 16.24 10.55
C GLU A 9 13.97 14.73 10.37
N ALA A 10 14.69 14.13 9.42
CA ALA A 10 14.57 12.71 9.14
C ALA A 10 15.48 11.88 10.05
N ILE A 11 14.88 11.05 10.91
CA ILE A 11 15.58 10.04 11.69
C ILE A 11 15.50 8.70 10.94
N ARG A 12 16.66 8.05 10.76
CA ARG A 12 16.77 6.73 10.15
C ARG A 12 17.34 5.75 11.15
N PRO A 13 16.49 4.95 11.85
CA PRO A 13 16.96 3.96 12.80
C PRO A 13 17.92 2.97 12.14
N ARG A 14 19.06 2.72 12.76
CA ARG A 14 20.11 1.84 12.23
C ARG A 14 20.17 0.54 13.01
N LEU A 15 20.02 -0.56 12.30
CA LEU A 15 20.36 -1.88 12.80
C LEU A 15 21.60 -2.37 12.05
N GLY A 16 22.79 -2.16 12.65
CA GLY A 16 24.07 -2.51 12.06
C GLY A 16 24.20 -4.01 11.74
N ARG A 17 25.09 -4.37 10.80
CA ARG A 17 25.31 -5.77 10.38
C ARG A 17 25.66 -6.68 11.55
N LEU A 18 26.51 -6.23 12.47
CA LEU A 18 26.91 -6.98 13.67
C LEU A 18 25.73 -7.20 14.62
N ALA A 19 24.88 -6.19 14.82
CA ALA A 19 23.68 -6.32 15.63
C ALA A 19 22.69 -7.34 15.01
N ARG A 20 22.49 -7.30 13.69
CA ARG A 20 21.67 -8.29 12.97
C ARG A 20 22.19 -9.71 13.13
N ALA A 21 23.50 -9.91 12.93
CA ALA A 21 24.13 -11.20 13.11
C ALA A 21 24.04 -11.70 14.56
N GLY A 22 24.26 -10.83 15.53
CA GLY A 22 24.13 -11.16 16.95
C GLY A 22 22.70 -11.52 17.39
N ILE A 23 21.69 -10.86 16.83
CA ILE A 23 20.28 -11.18 17.07
C ILE A 23 19.93 -12.56 16.47
N ALA A 24 20.37 -12.82 15.24
CA ALA A 24 20.17 -14.10 14.57
C ALA A 24 20.84 -15.25 15.33
N LEU A 25 22.11 -15.10 15.69
CA LEU A 25 22.87 -16.10 16.42
C LEU A 25 22.23 -16.43 17.79
N ARG A 26 21.83 -15.44 18.55
CA ARG A 26 21.13 -15.64 19.82
C ARG A 26 19.76 -16.31 19.65
N GLY A 27 19.06 -16.05 18.52
CA GLY A 27 17.85 -16.77 18.16
C GLY A 27 18.10 -18.27 18.03
N VAL A 28 19.18 -18.67 17.36
CA VAL A 28 19.60 -20.06 17.23
C VAL A 28 19.95 -20.67 18.58
N LEU A 29 20.79 -20.00 19.37
CA LEU A 29 21.24 -20.47 20.68
C LEU A 29 20.10 -20.62 21.71
N SER A 30 19.03 -19.84 21.57
CA SER A 30 17.85 -19.94 22.43
C SER A 30 16.75 -20.88 21.86
N GLY A 31 17.10 -21.75 20.93
CA GLY A 31 16.17 -22.77 20.37
C GLY A 31 15.07 -22.22 19.43
N HIS A 32 15.22 -20.98 18.95
CA HIS A 32 14.26 -20.37 18.04
C HIS A 32 14.57 -20.64 16.54
N GLY A 33 15.70 -21.33 16.26
CA GLY A 33 16.16 -21.59 14.90
C GLY A 33 16.81 -20.38 14.21
N MET A 34 17.29 -20.57 12.98
CA MET A 34 17.75 -19.47 12.13
C MET A 34 16.55 -18.65 11.65
N PRO A 35 16.58 -17.31 11.73
CA PRO A 35 15.53 -16.49 11.17
C PRO A 35 15.43 -16.73 9.66
N ALA A 36 14.22 -16.96 9.19
CA ALA A 36 13.95 -17.28 7.77
C ALA A 36 14.19 -16.08 6.83
N SER A 37 14.26 -14.87 7.38
CA SER A 37 14.45 -13.64 6.61
C SER A 37 15.03 -12.49 7.44
N SER A 38 15.54 -11.46 6.76
CA SER A 38 15.93 -10.20 7.40
C SER A 38 14.75 -9.49 8.07
N GLU A 39 13.54 -9.68 7.57
CA GLU A 39 12.30 -9.15 8.13
C GLU A 39 12.02 -9.75 9.51
N GLU A 40 12.22 -11.04 9.69
CA GLU A 40 12.07 -11.71 10.99
C GLU A 40 13.00 -11.13 12.04
N VAL A 41 14.25 -10.82 11.66
CA VAL A 41 15.20 -10.14 12.55
C VAL A 41 14.71 -8.76 12.93
N LEU A 42 14.23 -7.97 11.98
CA LEU A 42 13.74 -6.60 12.21
C LEU A 42 12.50 -6.56 13.11
N ARG A 43 11.58 -7.52 12.97
CA ARG A 43 10.38 -7.62 13.81
C ARG A 43 10.66 -8.11 15.23
N SER A 44 11.86 -8.61 15.53
CA SER A 44 12.19 -9.11 16.87
C SER A 44 12.21 -7.96 17.90
N MET A 45 11.79 -8.23 19.14
CA MET A 45 11.85 -7.26 20.24
C MET A 45 13.28 -6.75 20.51
N ARG A 46 14.29 -7.57 20.24
CA ARG A 46 15.71 -7.16 20.36
C ARG A 46 16.08 -6.11 19.32
N ALA A 47 15.67 -6.30 18.07
CA ALA A 47 15.89 -5.30 17.02
C ALA A 47 15.15 -3.99 17.35
N ARG A 48 13.89 -4.08 17.79
CA ARG A 48 13.10 -2.92 18.21
C ARG A 48 13.79 -2.13 19.32
N ARG A 49 14.35 -2.80 20.34
CA ARG A 49 15.10 -2.13 21.43
C ARG A 49 16.38 -1.47 20.93
N VAL A 50 17.11 -2.08 19.99
CA VAL A 50 18.31 -1.45 19.39
C VAL A 50 17.92 -0.22 18.59
N MET A 51 16.87 -0.31 17.76
CA MET A 51 16.39 0.84 16.98
C MET A 51 15.83 1.94 17.88
N ALA A 52 15.12 1.61 18.97
CA ALA A 52 14.63 2.58 19.93
C ALA A 52 15.74 3.41 20.57
N ARG A 53 16.87 2.78 20.92
CA ARG A 53 18.05 3.51 21.44
C ARG A 53 18.64 4.45 20.41
N ASP A 54 18.77 4.01 19.17
CA ASP A 54 19.29 4.86 18.09
C ASP A 54 18.33 6.04 17.80
N VAL A 55 17.01 5.82 17.83
CA VAL A 55 16.01 6.90 17.74
C VAL A 55 16.14 7.87 18.91
N ALA A 56 16.30 7.35 20.15
CA ALA A 56 16.47 8.19 21.33
C ALA A 56 17.71 9.10 21.24
N GLU A 57 18.84 8.52 20.81
CA GLU A 57 20.08 9.28 20.62
C GLU A 57 19.95 10.36 19.55
N GLN A 58 19.32 10.04 18.41
CA GLN A 58 19.11 11.00 17.32
C GLN A 58 18.13 12.09 17.74
N ALA A 59 17.00 11.74 18.36
CA ALA A 59 16.01 12.70 18.86
C ALA A 59 16.61 13.63 19.92
N GLY A 60 17.45 13.09 20.84
CA GLY A 60 18.15 13.89 21.83
C GLY A 60 19.15 14.89 21.22
N ARG A 61 19.91 14.48 20.19
CA ARG A 61 20.82 15.39 19.46
C ARG A 61 20.09 16.50 18.73
N LEU A 62 18.91 16.20 18.19
CA LEU A 62 18.07 17.17 17.48
C LEU A 62 17.23 18.04 18.42
N GLY A 63 17.12 17.68 19.69
CA GLY A 63 16.30 18.40 20.67
C GLY A 63 14.79 18.35 20.37
N VAL A 64 14.32 17.30 19.68
CA VAL A 64 12.90 17.17 19.27
C VAL A 64 12.06 16.52 20.37
N GLY A 65 10.85 17.06 20.60
CA GLY A 65 9.87 16.50 21.54
C GLY A 65 8.86 15.51 20.94
N HIS A 66 8.86 15.38 19.61
CA HIS A 66 7.90 14.55 18.87
C HIS A 66 8.60 13.72 17.80
N VAL A 67 8.25 12.43 17.70
CA VAL A 67 8.75 11.51 16.67
C VAL A 67 7.57 10.84 15.97
N LEU A 68 7.45 11.01 14.66
CA LEU A 68 6.49 10.32 13.83
C LEU A 68 7.18 9.14 13.12
N HIS A 69 6.80 7.92 13.51
CA HIS A 69 7.22 6.69 12.84
C HIS A 69 6.41 6.46 11.58
N THR A 70 7.04 5.99 10.50
CA THR A 70 6.36 5.64 9.24
C THR A 70 6.45 4.15 8.99
N GLY A 71 5.31 3.46 9.09
CA GLY A 71 5.21 2.00 8.94
C GLY A 71 5.46 1.23 10.25
N THR A 72 4.96 -0.01 10.30
CA THR A 72 4.95 -0.85 11.50
C THR A 72 6.05 -1.92 11.51
N LEU A 73 6.71 -2.15 10.38
CA LEU A 73 7.66 -3.27 10.23
C LEU A 73 8.79 -3.20 11.25
N ASP A 74 9.37 -2.02 11.38
CA ASP A 74 10.52 -1.72 12.24
C ASP A 74 10.19 -0.72 13.34
N LEU A 75 8.91 -0.60 13.72
CA LEU A 75 8.44 0.29 14.80
C LEU A 75 9.21 -0.03 16.09
N PRO A 76 10.05 0.89 16.61
CA PRO A 76 10.82 0.65 17.81
C PRO A 76 9.95 0.61 19.07
N ALA A 77 10.47 0.05 20.16
CA ALA A 77 9.84 0.10 21.47
C ALA A 77 9.91 1.54 22.01
N CYS A 78 8.79 2.21 22.09
CA CYS A 78 8.71 3.65 22.39
C CYS A 78 8.93 3.98 23.88
N ASP A 79 8.79 2.99 24.77
CA ASP A 79 9.00 3.10 26.20
C ASP A 79 10.44 3.50 26.62
N LEU A 80 11.42 3.26 25.73
CA LEU A 80 12.82 3.60 25.97
C LEU A 80 13.16 5.08 25.71
N VAL A 81 12.27 5.85 25.13
CA VAL A 81 12.52 7.27 24.77
C VAL A 81 11.75 8.19 25.71
N ARG A 82 12.32 8.47 26.88
CA ARG A 82 11.71 9.34 27.89
C ARG A 82 11.64 10.81 27.39
N GLY A 83 10.53 11.50 27.68
CA GLY A 83 10.35 12.92 27.37
C GLY A 83 10.04 13.21 25.91
N VAL A 84 9.92 12.20 25.04
CA VAL A 84 9.55 12.33 23.64
C VAL A 84 8.19 11.68 23.43
N ARG A 85 7.29 12.35 22.71
CA ARG A 85 6.02 11.77 22.30
C ARG A 85 6.21 11.03 20.97
N HIS A 86 5.71 9.81 20.91
CA HIS A 86 5.81 8.96 19.74
C HIS A 86 4.45 8.81 19.06
N TYR A 87 4.46 8.93 17.74
CA TYR A 87 3.31 8.78 16.86
C TYR A 87 3.63 7.78 15.76
N LEU A 88 2.61 7.15 15.18
CA LEU A 88 2.76 6.28 14.03
C LEU A 88 1.89 6.78 12.88
N TYR A 89 2.41 6.75 11.68
CA TYR A 89 1.67 6.88 10.43
C TYR A 89 1.87 5.63 9.59
N CYS A 90 0.81 4.83 9.37
CA CYS A 90 0.92 3.53 8.74
C CYS A 90 -0.23 3.20 7.79
N ASP A 91 0.09 2.38 6.80
CA ASP A 91 -0.84 1.83 5.82
C ASP A 91 -1.32 0.41 6.18
N HIS A 92 -0.73 -0.21 7.21
CA HIS A 92 -0.96 -1.62 7.51
C HIS A 92 -0.63 -1.98 8.95
N SER A 93 -1.09 -3.18 9.39
CA SER A 93 -0.71 -3.85 10.64
C SER A 93 -0.24 -5.27 10.33
N TRP A 94 0.49 -5.90 11.25
CA TRP A 94 0.88 -7.30 11.11
C TRP A 94 -0.35 -8.23 11.00
N ALA A 95 -1.39 -8.00 11.77
CA ALA A 95 -2.61 -8.80 11.70
C ALA A 95 -3.27 -8.76 10.33
N LEU A 96 -3.32 -7.60 9.68
CA LEU A 96 -3.81 -7.46 8.31
C LEU A 96 -2.85 -8.11 7.30
N ALA A 97 -1.54 -7.89 7.46
CA ALA A 97 -0.52 -8.55 6.65
C ALA A 97 -0.64 -10.06 6.71
N ALA A 98 -0.81 -10.63 7.89
CA ALA A 98 -0.92 -12.07 8.10
C ALA A 98 -2.15 -12.70 7.42
N ARG A 99 -3.23 -11.94 7.25
CA ARG A 99 -4.45 -12.41 6.56
C ARG A 99 -4.31 -12.49 5.05
N HIS A 100 -3.54 -11.57 4.46
CA HIS A 100 -3.53 -11.36 3.01
C HIS A 100 -2.17 -11.63 2.36
N HIS A 101 -1.07 -11.69 3.12
CA HIS A 101 0.25 -11.89 2.55
C HIS A 101 0.63 -13.36 2.41
N VAL A 102 0.89 -13.78 1.19
CA VAL A 102 1.49 -15.09 0.87
C VAL A 102 2.77 -15.36 1.68
N HIS A 103 3.49 -14.30 2.07
CA HIS A 103 4.70 -14.40 2.87
C HIS A 103 4.45 -14.74 4.35
N ALA A 104 3.27 -14.44 4.90
CA ALA A 104 2.94 -14.78 6.28
C ALA A 104 2.94 -16.29 6.52
N HIS A 105 2.63 -17.09 5.49
CA HIS A 105 2.68 -18.55 5.55
C HIS A 105 4.10 -19.12 5.69
N ARG A 106 5.14 -18.32 5.46
CA ARG A 106 6.54 -18.73 5.65
C ARG A 106 6.97 -18.73 7.12
N TYR A 107 6.20 -18.08 7.99
CA TYR A 107 6.52 -18.01 9.41
C TYR A 107 5.75 -19.06 10.20
N THR A 108 6.41 -19.64 11.21
CA THR A 108 5.74 -20.51 12.16
C THR A 108 4.69 -19.75 12.97
N ASP A 109 3.70 -20.44 13.51
CA ASP A 109 2.68 -19.81 14.37
C ASP A 109 3.29 -19.13 15.60
N LYS A 110 4.39 -19.67 16.12
CA LYS A 110 5.17 -19.06 17.20
C LYS A 110 5.76 -17.72 16.76
N ALA A 111 6.39 -17.66 15.58
CA ALA A 111 6.97 -16.42 15.05
C ALA A 111 5.87 -15.36 14.79
N ARG A 112 4.75 -15.76 14.23
CA ARG A 112 3.59 -14.87 14.01
C ARG A 112 3.08 -14.24 15.30
N ARG A 113 2.93 -15.04 16.36
CA ARG A 113 2.55 -14.55 17.69
C ARG A 113 3.56 -13.56 18.26
N ILE A 114 4.86 -13.90 18.19
CA ILE A 114 5.92 -12.99 18.66
C ILE A 114 5.88 -11.64 17.92
N PHE A 115 5.60 -11.64 16.61
CA PHE A 115 5.50 -10.41 15.84
C PHE A 115 4.28 -9.58 16.23
N GLU A 116 3.14 -10.24 16.42
CA GLU A 116 1.90 -9.59 16.82
C GLU A 116 1.99 -9.02 18.23
N ASP A 117 2.54 -9.79 19.17
CA ASP A 117 2.73 -9.33 20.56
C ASP A 117 3.70 -8.13 20.59
N GLY A 118 4.80 -8.20 19.82
CA GLY A 118 5.76 -7.11 19.74
C GLY A 118 5.19 -5.84 19.06
N GLU A 119 4.29 -5.99 18.09
CA GLU A 119 3.59 -4.85 17.49
C GLU A 119 2.58 -4.26 18.48
N ARG A 120 1.82 -5.10 19.18
CA ARG A 120 0.88 -4.70 20.23
C ARG A 120 1.58 -3.90 21.35
N GLU A 121 2.71 -4.39 21.83
CA GLU A 121 3.53 -3.69 22.85
C GLU A 121 3.97 -2.31 22.32
N ALA A 122 4.50 -2.26 21.10
CA ALA A 122 4.96 -0.99 20.51
C ALA A 122 3.80 0.01 20.29
N LEU A 123 2.63 -0.46 19.87
CA LEU A 123 1.45 0.37 19.66
C LEU A 123 0.92 0.99 20.95
N THR A 124 0.98 0.28 22.09
CA THR A 124 0.53 0.82 23.38
C THR A 124 1.36 2.00 23.88
N GLY A 125 2.63 2.06 23.52
CA GLY A 125 3.55 3.15 23.87
C GLY A 125 3.37 4.44 23.08
N LEU A 126 2.57 4.42 22.00
CA LEU A 126 2.36 5.59 21.14
C LEU A 126 1.38 6.58 21.74
N SER A 127 1.60 7.86 21.52
CA SER A 127 0.68 8.93 21.89
C SER A 127 -0.56 8.93 20.98
N HIS A 128 -0.37 8.72 19.68
CA HIS A 128 -1.46 8.61 18.69
C HIS A 128 -1.01 7.81 17.47
N VAL A 129 -1.97 7.18 16.77
CA VAL A 129 -1.75 6.45 15.54
C VAL A 129 -2.58 7.04 14.42
N PHE A 130 -1.92 7.40 13.34
CA PHE A 130 -2.52 7.87 12.10
C PHE A 130 -2.49 6.76 11.06
N THR A 131 -3.62 6.45 10.46
CA THR A 131 -3.70 5.39 9.44
C THR A 131 -4.03 5.96 8.07
N PHE A 132 -3.59 5.29 7.02
CA PHE A 132 -3.92 5.65 5.65
C PHE A 132 -5.43 5.50 5.40
N GLY A 133 -6.06 4.44 5.90
CA GLY A 133 -7.46 4.16 5.68
C GLY A 133 -8.20 3.72 6.94
N SER A 134 -9.53 3.84 6.88
CA SER A 134 -10.42 3.43 7.96
C SER A 134 -10.31 1.93 8.26
N TYR A 135 -10.07 1.08 7.26
CA TYR A 135 -9.92 -0.36 7.46
C TYR A 135 -8.71 -0.71 8.35
N VAL A 136 -7.62 0.07 8.31
CA VAL A 136 -6.47 -0.10 9.22
C VAL A 136 -6.82 0.39 10.61
N ARG A 137 -7.44 1.58 10.73
CA ARG A 137 -7.95 2.11 12.00
C ARG A 137 -8.84 1.09 12.70
N ASP A 138 -9.81 0.56 11.99
CA ASP A 138 -10.79 -0.38 12.54
C ASP A 138 -10.13 -1.70 12.98
N ASN A 139 -9.09 -2.15 12.28
CA ASN A 139 -8.27 -3.28 12.72
C ASN A 139 -7.46 -2.96 13.97
N LEU A 140 -6.85 -1.78 14.08
CA LEU A 140 -6.10 -1.38 15.27
C LEU A 140 -7.01 -1.28 16.50
N ILE A 141 -8.24 -0.79 16.34
CA ILE A 141 -9.23 -0.71 17.42
C ILE A 141 -9.75 -2.11 17.77
N SER A 142 -10.20 -2.90 16.80
CA SER A 142 -10.88 -4.17 17.06
C SER A 142 -9.94 -5.31 17.43
N HIS A 143 -8.78 -5.44 16.75
CA HIS A 143 -7.85 -6.54 16.94
C HIS A 143 -6.76 -6.23 17.98
N TYR A 144 -6.16 -5.01 17.91
CA TYR A 144 -5.13 -4.59 18.86
C TYR A 144 -5.69 -3.91 20.11
N GLN A 145 -6.98 -3.65 20.17
CA GLN A 145 -7.68 -3.03 21.30
C GLN A 145 -7.16 -1.62 21.65
N LEU A 146 -6.74 -0.88 20.64
CA LEU A 146 -6.37 0.52 20.86
C LEU A 146 -7.63 1.37 21.12
N PRO A 147 -7.57 2.35 22.04
CA PRO A 147 -8.64 3.28 22.27
C PRO A 147 -9.02 4.03 20.98
N PRO A 148 -10.31 4.16 20.62
CA PRO A 148 -10.75 4.82 19.39
C PRO A 148 -10.28 6.27 19.27
N ASP A 149 -10.16 6.99 20.37
CA ASP A 149 -9.67 8.37 20.44
C ASP A 149 -8.15 8.50 20.20
N ARG A 150 -7.43 7.39 20.16
CA ARG A 150 -5.99 7.35 19.86
C ARG A 150 -5.67 6.89 18.44
N VAL A 151 -6.67 6.68 17.58
CA VAL A 151 -6.46 6.21 16.22
C VAL A 151 -7.30 7.00 15.23
N THR A 152 -6.65 7.73 14.32
CA THR A 152 -7.32 8.55 13.31
C THR A 152 -6.94 8.12 11.89
N ALA A 153 -7.93 7.89 11.03
CA ALA A 153 -7.70 7.70 9.60
C ALA A 153 -7.51 9.08 8.93
N VAL A 154 -6.32 9.33 8.43
CA VAL A 154 -5.93 10.63 7.86
C VAL A 154 -5.77 10.60 6.32
N GLY A 155 -5.80 9.42 5.71
CA GLY A 155 -5.57 9.24 4.29
C GLY A 155 -4.09 9.17 3.92
N SER A 156 -3.82 9.23 2.62
CA SER A 156 -2.49 9.49 2.05
C SER A 156 -2.57 10.57 0.98
N GLY A 157 -1.44 11.07 0.52
CA GLY A 157 -1.41 11.90 -0.70
C GLY A 157 -1.44 11.04 -1.96
N MET A 158 -1.79 11.64 -3.08
CA MET A 158 -1.86 11.00 -4.40
C MET A 158 -0.50 10.67 -5.03
N GLY A 159 0.59 10.72 -4.26
CA GLY A 159 1.95 10.48 -4.73
C GLY A 159 2.57 11.70 -5.43
N SER A 160 3.45 11.42 -6.40
CA SER A 160 4.15 12.44 -7.18
C SER A 160 3.47 12.72 -8.52
N ILE A 161 2.30 12.13 -8.77
CA ILE A 161 1.55 12.33 -10.00
C ILE A 161 0.79 13.66 -9.96
N GLU A 162 0.86 14.40 -11.06
CA GLU A 162 0.09 15.62 -11.20
C GLU A 162 -1.27 15.32 -11.84
N PRO A 163 -2.36 15.96 -11.35
CA PRO A 163 -3.67 15.84 -11.97
C PRO A 163 -3.62 16.23 -13.45
N TRP A 164 -4.20 15.38 -14.30
CA TRP A 164 -4.23 15.63 -15.73
C TRP A 164 -5.63 16.04 -16.20
N PHE A 165 -5.74 17.16 -16.88
CA PHE A 165 -7.02 17.76 -17.29
C PHE A 165 -7.28 17.69 -18.80
N GLY A 166 -6.48 16.92 -19.55
CA GLY A 166 -6.66 16.73 -21.00
C GLY A 166 -7.87 15.87 -21.35
N ARG A 167 -8.16 15.75 -22.64
CA ARG A 167 -9.23 14.88 -23.17
C ARG A 167 -8.73 13.46 -23.32
N LYS A 168 -9.57 12.48 -23.01
CA LYS A 168 -9.30 11.06 -23.13
C LYS A 168 -10.32 10.38 -24.04
N ASP A 169 -9.87 9.42 -24.82
CA ASP A 169 -10.73 8.59 -25.67
C ASP A 169 -11.07 7.29 -24.93
N TYR A 170 -12.29 7.17 -24.44
CA TYR A 170 -12.77 5.99 -23.73
C TYR A 170 -13.34 4.90 -24.66
N THR A 171 -13.36 5.13 -25.97
CA THR A 171 -13.84 4.12 -26.94
C THR A 171 -12.81 3.02 -27.23
N ARG A 172 -11.52 3.28 -26.94
CA ARG A 172 -10.44 2.33 -27.15
C ARG A 172 -10.32 1.38 -25.94
N PRO A 173 -10.45 0.08 -26.11
CA PRO A 173 -10.41 -0.87 -24.99
C PRO A 173 -8.94 -1.17 -24.56
N GLN A 174 -8.32 -0.21 -23.91
CA GLN A 174 -6.92 -0.30 -23.46
C GLN A 174 -6.84 -0.42 -21.94
N LEU A 175 -6.47 -1.60 -21.45
CA LEU A 175 -6.29 -1.86 -20.04
C LEU A 175 -4.85 -1.58 -19.60
N LEU A 176 -4.71 -1.17 -18.34
CA LEU A 176 -3.44 -0.99 -17.67
C LEU A 176 -3.37 -1.84 -16.40
N PHE A 177 -2.21 -2.43 -16.13
CA PHE A 177 -1.86 -3.02 -14.85
C PHE A 177 -0.45 -2.58 -14.43
N VAL A 178 -0.28 -2.16 -13.16
CA VAL A 178 1.00 -1.63 -12.66
C VAL A 178 1.47 -2.46 -11.46
N ALA A 179 2.57 -3.18 -11.62
CA ALA A 179 3.04 -4.15 -10.62
C ALA A 179 4.45 -3.92 -10.07
N LYS A 180 5.27 -3.08 -10.70
CA LYS A 180 6.71 -2.96 -10.37
C LYS A 180 7.35 -4.33 -10.15
N HIS A 181 7.50 -4.81 -8.91
CA HIS A 181 8.16 -6.10 -8.61
C HIS A 181 7.22 -7.17 -8.02
N LEU A 182 5.94 -6.90 -7.84
CA LEU A 182 5.01 -7.76 -7.09
C LEU A 182 3.88 -8.29 -7.98
N PHE A 183 4.20 -8.77 -9.19
CA PHE A 183 3.23 -9.18 -10.20
C PHE A 183 2.14 -10.12 -9.65
N LYS A 184 2.54 -11.23 -9.01
CA LYS A 184 1.59 -12.20 -8.44
C LYS A 184 0.79 -11.61 -7.26
N ALA A 185 1.47 -10.93 -6.36
CA ALA A 185 0.85 -10.34 -5.16
C ALA A 185 -0.17 -9.24 -5.52
N LYS A 186 0.06 -8.53 -6.61
CA LYS A 186 -0.88 -7.54 -7.13
C LYS A 186 -2.00 -8.12 -7.99
N GLY A 187 -2.04 -9.44 -8.16
CA GLY A 187 -3.12 -10.13 -8.85
C GLY A 187 -2.91 -10.26 -10.36
N GLY A 188 -1.66 -10.16 -10.84
CA GLY A 188 -1.35 -10.24 -12.26
C GLY A 188 -1.75 -11.57 -12.92
N LEU A 189 -1.64 -12.71 -12.20
CA LEU A 189 -2.11 -13.99 -12.73
C LEU A 189 -3.62 -14.02 -12.91
N LEU A 190 -4.37 -13.58 -11.89
CA LEU A 190 -5.83 -13.45 -11.95
C LEU A 190 -6.26 -12.54 -13.12
N LEU A 191 -5.54 -11.43 -13.31
CA LEU A 191 -5.82 -10.52 -14.42
C LEU A 191 -5.55 -11.17 -15.78
N LEU A 192 -4.45 -11.91 -15.96
CA LEU A 192 -4.16 -12.56 -17.25
C LEU A 192 -5.25 -13.58 -17.64
N GLU A 193 -5.76 -14.35 -16.69
CA GLU A 193 -6.86 -15.28 -16.90
C GLU A 193 -8.16 -14.52 -17.24
N ALA A 194 -8.49 -13.49 -16.48
CA ALA A 194 -9.65 -12.64 -16.75
C ALA A 194 -9.56 -11.92 -18.11
N PHE A 195 -8.38 -11.42 -18.46
CA PHE A 195 -8.13 -10.78 -19.74
C PHE A 195 -8.33 -11.75 -20.91
N ALA A 196 -7.85 -12.98 -20.78
CA ALA A 196 -8.05 -14.01 -21.81
C ALA A 196 -9.54 -14.34 -22.02
N LEU A 197 -10.35 -14.35 -20.95
CA LEU A 197 -11.80 -14.51 -21.02
C LEU A 197 -12.46 -13.29 -21.69
N ALA A 198 -12.17 -12.08 -21.22
CA ALA A 198 -12.73 -10.85 -21.75
C ALA A 198 -12.38 -10.64 -23.24
N ARG A 199 -11.17 -11.04 -23.66
CA ARG A 199 -10.73 -10.91 -25.04
C ARG A 199 -11.46 -11.83 -26.02
N ARG A 200 -12.08 -12.92 -25.55
CA ARG A 200 -12.94 -13.77 -26.41
C ARG A 200 -14.19 -13.01 -26.87
N GLU A 201 -14.71 -12.12 -26.01
CA GLU A 201 -15.88 -11.28 -26.32
C GLU A 201 -15.48 -9.97 -27.01
N ARG A 202 -14.30 -9.43 -26.66
CA ARG A 202 -13.73 -8.18 -27.20
C ARG A 202 -12.33 -8.45 -27.77
N PRO A 203 -12.21 -8.95 -29.01
CA PRO A 203 -10.91 -9.27 -29.63
C PRO A 203 -9.97 -8.06 -29.81
N ASP A 204 -10.52 -6.85 -29.83
CA ASP A 204 -9.83 -5.56 -29.89
C ASP A 204 -9.21 -5.14 -28.52
N LEU A 205 -9.53 -5.84 -27.44
CA LEU A 205 -9.03 -5.53 -26.10
C LEU A 205 -7.50 -5.71 -26.02
N SER A 206 -6.83 -4.72 -25.45
CA SER A 206 -5.38 -4.75 -25.20
C SER A 206 -5.05 -4.52 -23.73
N LEU A 207 -3.92 -5.05 -23.28
CA LEU A 207 -3.44 -4.92 -21.90
C LEU A 207 -1.98 -4.49 -21.88
N THR A 208 -1.70 -3.33 -21.32
CA THR A 208 -0.35 -2.90 -20.98
C THR A 208 -0.04 -3.26 -19.54
N ILE A 209 1.04 -4.02 -19.33
CA ILE A 209 1.56 -4.35 -18.01
C ILE A 209 2.84 -3.55 -17.79
N VAL A 210 2.84 -2.69 -16.78
CA VAL A 210 4.05 -1.99 -16.33
C VAL A 210 4.63 -2.75 -15.14
N GLY A 211 5.86 -3.26 -15.29
CA GLY A 211 6.46 -4.14 -14.30
C GLY A 211 7.98 -4.20 -14.36
N ASP A 212 8.54 -5.29 -13.88
CA ASP A 212 9.95 -5.63 -14.04
C ASP A 212 10.13 -6.80 -15.03
N GLU A 213 11.37 -7.06 -15.45
CA GLU A 213 11.69 -8.13 -16.40
C GLU A 213 11.29 -9.53 -15.90
N ARG A 214 11.21 -9.76 -14.59
CA ARG A 214 10.76 -11.03 -14.02
C ARG A 214 9.30 -11.33 -14.35
N SER A 215 8.51 -10.30 -14.63
CA SER A 215 7.12 -10.45 -15.06
C SER A 215 7.00 -11.05 -16.47
N ARG A 216 8.05 -10.98 -17.30
CA ARG A 216 8.07 -11.51 -18.67
C ARG A 216 7.71 -13.00 -18.74
N ALA A 217 8.17 -13.79 -17.77
CA ALA A 217 7.88 -15.22 -17.70
C ALA A 217 6.37 -15.54 -17.57
N PHE A 218 5.58 -14.61 -17.03
CA PHE A 218 4.13 -14.76 -16.86
C PHE A 218 3.34 -14.17 -18.04
N VAL A 219 3.89 -13.17 -18.70
CA VAL A 219 3.21 -12.39 -19.75
C VAL A 219 3.41 -12.98 -21.14
N HIS A 220 4.53 -13.67 -21.34
CA HIS A 220 4.87 -14.25 -22.64
C HIS A 220 3.79 -15.22 -23.14
N GLY A 221 3.43 -15.08 -24.42
CA GLY A 221 2.44 -15.95 -25.05
C GLY A 221 0.98 -15.53 -24.90
N HIS A 222 0.70 -14.42 -24.19
CA HIS A 222 -0.67 -13.88 -24.09
C HIS A 222 -0.94 -12.87 -25.23
N PRO A 223 -1.82 -13.19 -26.20
CA PRO A 223 -2.15 -12.28 -27.31
C PRO A 223 -2.77 -10.97 -26.78
N GLY A 224 -2.33 -9.82 -27.31
CA GLY A 224 -2.84 -8.52 -26.91
C GLY A 224 -2.27 -7.98 -25.58
N VAL A 225 -1.29 -8.67 -24.99
CA VAL A 225 -0.61 -8.22 -23.76
C VAL A 225 0.79 -7.72 -24.10
N VAL A 226 1.13 -6.53 -23.60
CA VAL A 226 2.45 -5.91 -23.76
C VAL A 226 3.06 -5.64 -22.39
N LEU A 227 4.28 -6.11 -22.17
CA LEU A 227 5.08 -5.77 -20.98
C LEU A 227 5.95 -4.54 -21.27
N ARG A 228 5.83 -3.54 -20.44
CA ARG A 228 6.72 -2.36 -20.39
C ARG A 228 7.51 -2.42 -19.08
N ALA A 229 8.77 -2.82 -19.17
CA ALA A 229 9.66 -2.94 -18.02
C ALA A 229 10.50 -1.68 -17.84
N HIS A 230 10.78 -1.31 -16.59
CA HIS A 230 11.70 -0.22 -16.21
C HIS A 230 11.39 1.14 -16.85
N LEU A 231 10.13 1.55 -16.86
CA LEU A 231 9.74 2.83 -17.44
C LEU A 231 10.17 4.02 -16.58
N PRO A 232 10.66 5.10 -17.22
CA PRO A 232 10.74 6.42 -16.60
C PRO A 232 9.36 6.90 -16.12
N TRP A 233 9.34 7.71 -15.06
CA TRP A 233 8.09 8.20 -14.46
C TRP A 233 7.20 8.94 -15.47
N ALA A 234 7.78 9.76 -16.33
CA ALA A 234 7.03 10.50 -17.36
C ALA A 234 6.32 9.58 -18.37
N GLU A 235 6.93 8.45 -18.74
CA GLU A 235 6.30 7.46 -19.60
C GLU A 235 5.15 6.73 -18.90
N LEU A 236 5.30 6.41 -17.61
CA LEU A 236 4.22 5.82 -16.83
C LEU A 236 3.03 6.77 -16.72
N GLN A 237 3.26 8.05 -16.50
CA GLN A 237 2.19 9.07 -16.50
C GLN A 237 1.45 9.11 -17.85
N GLN A 238 2.19 9.01 -18.96
CA GLN A 238 1.58 8.98 -20.28
C GLN A 238 0.72 7.72 -20.49
N ILE A 239 1.19 6.55 -20.04
CA ILE A 239 0.42 5.31 -20.10
C ILE A 239 -0.89 5.42 -19.29
N TYR A 240 -0.87 6.02 -18.10
CA TYR A 240 -2.11 6.30 -17.36
C TYR A 240 -3.08 7.16 -18.19
N ARG A 241 -2.59 8.20 -18.85
CA ARG A 241 -3.42 9.12 -19.67
C ARG A 241 -4.02 8.44 -20.91
N GLU A 242 -3.33 7.47 -21.49
CA GLU A 242 -3.75 6.74 -22.69
C GLU A 242 -4.66 5.54 -22.37
N SER A 243 -4.56 4.97 -21.17
CA SER A 243 -5.32 3.78 -20.79
C SER A 243 -6.77 4.09 -20.45
N THR A 244 -7.69 3.26 -20.92
CA THR A 244 -9.14 3.40 -20.67
C THR A 244 -9.52 2.94 -19.25
N LEU A 245 -8.91 1.87 -18.75
CA LEU A 245 -9.13 1.32 -17.42
C LEU A 245 -7.81 0.91 -16.77
N LEU A 246 -7.64 1.20 -15.49
CA LEU A 246 -6.70 0.47 -14.64
C LEU A 246 -7.41 -0.77 -14.09
N VAL A 247 -6.93 -1.96 -14.41
CA VAL A 247 -7.42 -3.21 -13.82
C VAL A 247 -6.38 -3.75 -12.86
N GLN A 248 -6.63 -3.59 -11.58
CA GLN A 248 -5.66 -3.85 -10.53
C GLN A 248 -6.31 -4.66 -9.40
N PRO A 249 -6.33 -6.01 -9.46
CA PRO A 249 -7.00 -6.85 -8.45
C PRO A 249 -6.45 -6.69 -7.04
N MET A 250 -5.14 -6.46 -6.89
CA MET A 250 -4.48 -6.13 -5.63
C MET A 250 -4.74 -7.16 -4.52
N LEU A 251 -4.18 -8.36 -4.67
CA LEU A 251 -4.39 -9.44 -3.70
C LEU A 251 -3.76 -9.16 -2.33
N ASN A 252 -2.59 -8.50 -2.32
CA ASN A 252 -1.74 -8.37 -1.13
C ASN A 252 -1.12 -6.98 -0.89
N ASP A 253 -1.65 -5.94 -1.46
CA ASP A 253 -1.18 -4.56 -1.22
C ASP A 253 -2.20 -3.83 -0.34
N PRO A 254 -1.78 -3.18 0.75
CA PRO A 254 -2.72 -2.59 1.70
C PRO A 254 -3.43 -1.35 1.17
N TRP A 255 -2.70 -0.45 0.47
CA TRP A 255 -3.25 0.85 0.06
C TRP A 255 -3.47 0.96 -1.44
N GLY A 256 -2.45 0.64 -2.23
CA GLY A 256 -2.55 0.72 -3.68
C GLY A 256 -2.47 2.14 -4.23
N GLN A 257 -1.33 2.80 -4.07
CA GLN A 257 -1.07 4.16 -4.59
C GLN A 257 -1.43 4.31 -6.08
N VAL A 258 -1.28 3.24 -6.86
CA VAL A 258 -1.62 3.19 -8.29
C VAL A 258 -3.10 3.50 -8.60
N TYR A 259 -4.00 3.29 -7.64
CA TYR A 259 -5.41 3.66 -7.79
C TYR A 259 -5.57 5.18 -7.84
N LEU A 260 -4.93 5.89 -6.90
CA LEU A 260 -4.95 7.35 -6.87
C LEU A 260 -4.26 7.95 -8.11
N GLU A 261 -3.14 7.34 -8.53
CA GLU A 261 -2.42 7.72 -9.76
C GLU A 261 -3.29 7.58 -11.01
N ALA A 262 -4.06 6.50 -11.12
CA ALA A 262 -5.00 6.30 -12.21
C ALA A 262 -6.14 7.33 -12.18
N MET A 263 -6.77 7.49 -11.01
CA MET A 263 -7.94 8.40 -10.86
C MET A 263 -7.58 9.85 -11.17
N VAL A 264 -6.43 10.37 -10.73
CA VAL A 264 -6.00 11.74 -11.07
C VAL A 264 -5.60 11.89 -12.55
N SER A 265 -5.33 10.78 -13.23
CA SER A 265 -5.09 10.71 -14.68
C SER A 265 -6.37 10.45 -15.48
N ARG A 266 -7.56 10.56 -14.86
CA ARG A 266 -8.87 10.25 -15.47
C ARG A 266 -8.91 8.82 -16.03
N THR A 267 -8.33 7.85 -15.31
CA THR A 267 -8.37 6.43 -15.66
C THR A 267 -9.20 5.70 -14.61
N PRO A 268 -10.45 5.32 -14.93
CA PRO A 268 -11.30 4.56 -14.02
C PRO A 268 -10.63 3.26 -13.57
N VAL A 269 -10.97 2.83 -12.37
CA VAL A 269 -10.35 1.69 -11.70
C VAL A 269 -11.29 0.51 -11.62
N VAL A 270 -10.78 -0.69 -11.88
CA VAL A 270 -11.40 -1.97 -11.57
C VAL A 270 -10.51 -2.74 -10.62
N GLY A 271 -11.04 -3.21 -9.49
CA GLY A 271 -10.30 -4.01 -8.52
C GLY A 271 -11.17 -4.75 -7.53
N LEU A 272 -10.55 -5.58 -6.69
CA LEU A 272 -11.29 -6.38 -5.71
C LEU A 272 -11.80 -5.52 -4.54
N ARG A 273 -13.00 -5.85 -4.04
CA ARG A 273 -13.60 -5.21 -2.84
C ARG A 273 -12.86 -5.64 -1.58
N ARG A 274 -11.63 -5.14 -1.41
CA ARG A 274 -10.81 -5.43 -0.22
C ARG A 274 -9.83 -4.30 0.07
N ASN A 275 -9.28 -4.31 1.28
CA ASN A 275 -8.31 -3.34 1.77
C ASN A 275 -8.82 -1.89 1.61
N ALA A 276 -8.02 -0.99 1.06
CA ALA A 276 -8.39 0.41 0.88
C ALA A 276 -9.36 0.67 -0.28
N LEU A 277 -9.48 -0.23 -1.27
CA LEU A 277 -10.18 0.10 -2.50
C LEU A 277 -11.65 0.51 -2.32
N PRO A 278 -12.46 -0.13 -1.44
CA PRO A 278 -13.83 0.33 -1.18
C PRO A 278 -13.89 1.78 -0.66
N GLU A 279 -12.95 2.19 0.18
CA GLU A 279 -12.84 3.56 0.70
C GLU A 279 -12.39 4.54 -0.39
N LEU A 280 -11.37 4.18 -1.17
CA LEU A 280 -10.83 5.00 -2.26
C LEU A 280 -11.87 5.26 -3.36
N LEU A 281 -12.75 4.28 -3.64
CA LEU A 281 -13.79 4.38 -4.65
C LEU A 281 -15.15 4.84 -4.09
N ASP A 282 -15.21 5.30 -2.84
CA ASP A 282 -16.46 5.68 -2.17
C ASP A 282 -17.58 4.62 -2.38
N GLY A 283 -17.28 3.38 -2.01
CA GLY A 283 -18.20 2.26 -2.12
C GLY A 283 -18.48 1.79 -3.56
N GLY A 284 -17.81 2.33 -4.56
CA GLY A 284 -17.98 2.01 -5.98
C GLY A 284 -18.52 3.17 -6.83
N ARG A 285 -18.68 4.37 -6.26
CA ARG A 285 -19.09 5.57 -7.04
C ARG A 285 -18.03 6.03 -8.03
N HIS A 286 -16.76 5.80 -7.69
CA HIS A 286 -15.60 6.30 -8.43
C HIS A 286 -14.80 5.20 -9.15
N GLY A 287 -15.39 4.01 -9.33
CA GLY A 287 -14.77 2.88 -9.99
C GLY A 287 -15.58 1.59 -9.78
N PHE A 288 -15.02 0.48 -10.19
CA PHE A 288 -15.70 -0.82 -10.17
C PHE A 288 -15.09 -1.74 -9.13
N LEU A 289 -15.92 -2.28 -8.25
CA LEU A 289 -15.54 -3.23 -7.21
C LEU A 289 -16.00 -4.64 -7.60
N VAL A 290 -15.07 -5.58 -7.57
CA VAL A 290 -15.31 -7.01 -7.82
C VAL A 290 -15.27 -7.74 -6.49
N ASP A 291 -16.33 -8.47 -6.16
CA ASP A 291 -16.46 -9.14 -4.86
C ASP A 291 -15.62 -10.43 -4.81
N ASP A 292 -15.66 -11.21 -5.88
CA ASP A 292 -14.97 -12.50 -5.96
C ASP A 292 -13.64 -12.40 -6.71
N ALA A 293 -12.59 -13.00 -6.13
CA ALA A 293 -11.27 -13.07 -6.76
C ALA A 293 -11.22 -14.19 -7.83
N GLU A 294 -12.23 -14.20 -8.73
CA GLU A 294 -12.41 -15.18 -9.78
C GLU A 294 -12.22 -14.54 -11.16
N PRO A 295 -11.50 -15.22 -12.09
CA PRO A 295 -11.26 -14.69 -13.43
C PRO A 295 -12.54 -14.29 -14.18
N ALA A 296 -13.61 -15.08 -14.05
CA ALA A 296 -14.87 -14.82 -14.73
C ALA A 296 -15.57 -13.56 -14.22
N ALA A 297 -15.56 -13.33 -12.88
CA ALA A 297 -16.14 -12.14 -12.28
C ALA A 297 -15.38 -10.88 -12.71
N LEU A 298 -14.04 -10.92 -12.69
CA LEU A 298 -13.20 -9.82 -13.13
C LEU A 298 -13.38 -9.53 -14.63
N ALA A 299 -13.43 -10.58 -15.48
CA ALA A 299 -13.65 -10.44 -16.93
C ALA A 299 -14.99 -9.78 -17.23
N ARG A 300 -16.07 -10.19 -16.58
CA ARG A 300 -17.40 -9.60 -16.73
C ARG A 300 -17.38 -8.12 -16.35
N THR A 301 -16.79 -7.77 -15.20
CA THR A 301 -16.69 -6.38 -14.76
C THR A 301 -15.91 -5.52 -15.76
N ILE A 302 -14.85 -6.06 -16.38
CA ILE A 302 -14.09 -5.37 -17.42
C ILE A 302 -14.99 -5.10 -18.64
N ILE A 303 -15.73 -6.11 -19.12
CA ILE A 303 -16.65 -5.95 -20.28
C ILE A 303 -17.76 -4.95 -19.98
N ASP A 304 -18.41 -5.07 -18.82
CA ASP A 304 -19.49 -4.17 -18.40
C ASP A 304 -19.00 -2.72 -18.25
N ALA A 305 -17.78 -2.53 -17.74
CA ALA A 305 -17.17 -1.19 -17.62
C ALA A 305 -16.92 -0.55 -19.00
N LEU A 306 -16.46 -1.35 -19.98
CA LEU A 306 -16.16 -0.88 -21.34
C LEU A 306 -17.40 -0.74 -22.24
N ALA A 307 -18.57 -1.16 -21.80
CA ALA A 307 -19.78 -1.12 -22.60
C ALA A 307 -20.32 0.31 -22.83
N ASP A 308 -20.03 1.23 -21.90
CA ASP A 308 -20.53 2.62 -21.95
C ASP A 308 -19.38 3.63 -21.76
N PRO A 309 -18.77 4.11 -22.84
CA PRO A 309 -17.69 5.11 -22.79
C PRO A 309 -18.09 6.44 -22.14
N ALA A 310 -19.34 6.89 -22.28
CA ALA A 310 -19.79 8.13 -21.68
C ALA A 310 -19.86 8.01 -20.15
N ARG A 311 -20.39 6.90 -19.64
CA ARG A 311 -20.40 6.59 -18.21
C ARG A 311 -18.97 6.50 -17.65
N LEU A 312 -18.02 5.95 -18.40
CA LEU A 312 -16.61 5.89 -17.99
C LEU A 312 -16.01 7.31 -17.87
N GLU A 313 -16.32 8.21 -18.81
CA GLU A 313 -15.86 9.60 -18.76
C GLU A 313 -16.42 10.32 -17.53
N ASP A 314 -17.71 10.23 -17.27
CA ASP A 314 -18.36 10.84 -16.10
C ASP A 314 -17.75 10.30 -14.79
N MET A 315 -17.58 8.99 -14.70
CA MET A 315 -16.95 8.34 -13.55
C MET A 315 -15.51 8.81 -13.35
N ALA A 316 -14.74 8.93 -14.43
CA ALA A 316 -13.34 9.39 -14.38
C ALA A 316 -13.22 10.83 -13.89
N LEU A 317 -14.10 11.72 -14.31
CA LEU A 317 -14.16 13.11 -13.86
C LEU A 317 -14.54 13.21 -12.38
N ALA A 318 -15.54 12.44 -11.95
CA ALA A 318 -15.94 12.38 -10.54
C ALA A 318 -14.82 11.81 -9.66
N ALA A 319 -14.18 10.72 -10.11
CA ALA A 319 -13.04 10.10 -9.42
C ALA A 319 -11.85 11.06 -9.27
N GLN A 320 -11.49 11.78 -10.33
CA GLN A 320 -10.42 12.77 -10.28
C GLN A 320 -10.72 13.89 -9.27
N SER A 321 -11.93 14.43 -9.31
CA SER A 321 -12.39 15.48 -8.39
C SER A 321 -12.35 15.00 -6.94
N HIS A 322 -12.80 13.76 -6.68
CA HIS A 322 -12.76 13.13 -5.37
C HIS A 322 -11.32 12.99 -4.84
N VAL A 323 -10.39 12.50 -5.66
CA VAL A 323 -8.99 12.31 -5.24
C VAL A 323 -8.32 13.65 -4.96
N ILE A 324 -8.47 14.64 -5.84
CA ILE A 324 -7.89 15.99 -5.64
C ILE A 324 -8.42 16.61 -4.35
N ALA A 325 -9.71 16.46 -4.08
CA ALA A 325 -10.33 17.00 -2.88
C ALA A 325 -9.93 16.29 -1.59
N SER A 326 -9.64 14.97 -1.63
CA SER A 326 -9.55 14.14 -0.42
C SER A 326 -8.13 13.64 -0.12
N TYR A 327 -7.28 13.43 -1.14
CA TYR A 327 -5.99 12.73 -1.02
C TYR A 327 -4.80 13.63 -1.38
N SER A 328 -4.56 14.68 -0.59
CA SER A 328 -3.37 15.52 -0.71
C SER A 328 -2.47 15.40 0.53
N TRP A 329 -1.15 15.52 0.32
CA TRP A 329 -0.20 15.52 1.43
C TRP A 329 -0.38 16.71 2.38
N ASP A 330 -0.87 17.85 1.89
CA ASP A 330 -1.19 19.01 2.75
C ASP A 330 -2.33 18.65 3.72
N ARG A 331 -3.41 18.01 3.23
CA ARG A 331 -4.50 17.54 4.11
C ARG A 331 -4.07 16.47 5.11
N VAL A 332 -3.21 15.54 4.70
CA VAL A 332 -2.65 14.54 5.62
C VAL A 332 -1.85 15.22 6.72
N ALA A 333 -0.99 16.19 6.35
CA ALA A 333 -0.21 16.94 7.31
C ALA A 333 -1.10 17.76 8.28
N GLU A 334 -2.12 18.44 7.78
CA GLU A 334 -3.09 19.16 8.60
C GLU A 334 -3.79 18.23 9.59
N ARG A 335 -4.32 17.09 9.12
CA ARG A 335 -4.98 16.12 10.00
C ARG A 335 -4.05 15.55 11.07
N ILE A 336 -2.78 15.30 10.74
CA ILE A 336 -1.80 14.81 11.73
C ILE A 336 -1.48 15.88 12.77
N VAL A 337 -1.41 17.16 12.39
CA VAL A 337 -0.99 18.25 13.29
C VAL A 337 -2.13 18.70 14.21
N PHE A 338 -3.38 18.65 13.73
CA PHE A 338 -4.53 19.19 14.45
C PHE A 338 -5.45 18.10 15.08
N SER A 339 -5.03 16.81 15.01
CA SER A 339 -5.65 15.71 15.77
C SER A 339 -4.91 15.46 17.08
#